data_ec5e22b1529ece8e8136d9c1da2a68c6
#
_entry.id   ec5e22b1529ece8e8136d9c1da2a68c6
#
_cell.length_a   1.000
_cell.length_b   1.000
_cell.length_c   1.000
_cell.angle_alpha   90.00
_cell.angle_beta   90.00
_cell.angle_gamma   90.00
#
_symmetry.space_group_name_H-M   'P 1'
#
loop_
_entity.id
_entity.type
_entity.pdbx_description
1 polymer ?
#
loop_
_entity_poly.entity_id
_entity_poly.type
_entity_poly.pdbx_seq_one_letter_code
_entity_poly.pdbx_strand_id
1 'polypeptide(L)'
;IMSYRMFDYLVPNVNFFGPNAISVVGERCQLLGGKKALLVTDKGLRAIKDGAVDKTLHYLREAGIEVAIFDGVEPNPKDTNVRDGLAVFRREQCDIIVTVGGGSPHDCGKGIGIAATHEGDLYQYAGIETLTNPLPPIVAVNTTAGTASEVTRHCVLTNTETKVKFVIVSWRNLP
;
A
#
# COMPACT_ATOMS: atom_id res chain seq x y z
N ILE A 1 -4.75 -24.20 37.03
CA ILE A 1 -5.89 -23.51 36.37
C ILE A 1 -5.38 -22.98 35.07
N MET A 2 -5.70 -23.60 33.92
CA MET A 2 -5.40 -23.04 32.60
C MET A 2 -6.24 -21.78 32.46
N SER A 3 -5.61 -20.62 32.37
CA SER A 3 -6.29 -19.37 31.97
C SER A 3 -6.53 -19.43 30.48
N TYR A 4 -7.75 -19.59 30.06
CA TYR A 4 -8.11 -19.41 28.65
C TYR A 4 -7.93 -17.94 28.30
N ARG A 5 -6.95 -17.64 27.43
CA ARG A 5 -6.80 -16.30 26.85
C ARG A 5 -7.73 -16.20 25.65
N MET A 6 -8.46 -15.12 25.55
CA MET A 6 -9.24 -14.79 24.35
C MET A 6 -8.26 -14.40 23.25
N PHE A 7 -8.47 -14.92 22.05
CA PHE A 7 -7.72 -14.57 20.85
C PHE A 7 -8.70 -14.09 19.81
N ASP A 8 -8.32 -13.03 19.09
CA ASP A 8 -9.01 -12.62 17.88
C ASP A 8 -8.19 -13.04 16.66
N TYR A 9 -8.88 -13.48 15.63
CA TYR A 9 -8.29 -13.83 14.34
C TYR A 9 -9.11 -13.17 13.24
N LEU A 10 -8.48 -12.26 12.50
CA LEU A 10 -9.11 -11.52 11.43
C LEU A 10 -8.23 -11.57 10.19
N VAL A 11 -8.78 -12.09 9.08
CA VAL A 11 -8.16 -12.07 7.74
C VAL A 11 -9.18 -11.50 6.75
N PRO A 12 -9.38 -10.19 6.75
CA PRO A 12 -10.38 -9.54 5.89
C PRO A 12 -9.95 -9.42 4.43
N ASN A 13 -8.68 -9.64 4.13
CA ASN A 13 -8.14 -9.51 2.77
C ASN A 13 -8.66 -10.61 1.86
N VAL A 14 -8.95 -10.25 0.61
CA VAL A 14 -9.17 -11.21 -0.47
C VAL A 14 -7.86 -11.43 -1.21
N ASN A 15 -7.33 -12.63 -1.18
CA ASN A 15 -6.03 -12.96 -1.75
C ASN A 15 -6.18 -13.86 -2.98
N PHE A 16 -5.44 -13.55 -4.05
CA PHE A 16 -5.39 -14.33 -5.29
C PHE A 16 -3.99 -14.88 -5.49
N PHE A 17 -3.88 -16.18 -5.59
CA PHE A 17 -2.61 -16.88 -5.81
C PHE A 17 -2.69 -17.73 -7.07
N GLY A 18 -1.63 -17.72 -7.85
CA GLY A 18 -1.48 -18.59 -9.00
C GLY A 18 -0.87 -17.89 -10.22
N PRO A 19 -0.60 -18.64 -11.30
CA PRO A 19 -0.11 -18.07 -12.53
C PRO A 19 -1.03 -16.96 -13.04
N ASN A 20 -0.46 -15.82 -13.37
CA ASN A 20 -1.18 -14.64 -13.86
C ASN A 20 -2.26 -14.06 -12.90
N ALA A 21 -2.17 -14.32 -11.59
CA ALA A 21 -3.10 -13.73 -10.62
C ALA A 21 -3.18 -12.19 -10.71
N ILE A 22 -2.13 -11.54 -11.22
CA ILE A 22 -2.08 -10.10 -11.48
C ILE A 22 -3.22 -9.60 -12.40
N SER A 23 -3.78 -10.46 -13.24
CA SER A 23 -4.85 -10.08 -14.20
C SER A 23 -6.13 -9.57 -13.52
N VAL A 24 -6.37 -9.94 -12.27
CA VAL A 24 -7.57 -9.49 -11.55
C VAL A 24 -7.47 -8.08 -10.97
N VAL A 25 -6.29 -7.43 -11.02
CA VAL A 25 -6.05 -6.14 -10.34
C VAL A 25 -7.04 -5.05 -10.76
N GLY A 26 -7.36 -4.97 -12.05
CA GLY A 26 -8.31 -3.97 -12.57
C GLY A 26 -9.72 -4.22 -12.05
N GLU A 27 -10.20 -5.46 -12.13
CA GLU A 27 -11.51 -5.85 -11.58
C GLU A 27 -11.60 -5.55 -10.07
N ARG A 28 -10.55 -5.83 -9.31
CA ARG A 28 -10.53 -5.54 -7.87
C ARG A 28 -10.63 -4.04 -7.59
N CYS A 29 -9.90 -3.22 -8.35
CA CYS A 29 -10.02 -1.76 -8.24
C CYS A 29 -11.44 -1.27 -8.53
N GLN A 30 -12.10 -1.79 -9.56
CA GLN A 30 -13.50 -1.45 -9.88
C GLN A 30 -14.46 -1.85 -8.74
N LEU A 31 -14.32 -3.05 -8.19
CA LEU A 31 -15.16 -3.53 -7.08
C LEU A 31 -15.01 -2.69 -5.81
N LEU A 32 -13.83 -2.11 -5.61
CA LEU A 32 -13.56 -1.18 -4.52
C LEU A 32 -13.97 0.27 -4.83
N GLY A 33 -14.57 0.51 -5.99
CA GLY A 33 -15.05 1.83 -6.41
C GLY A 33 -13.98 2.76 -6.97
N GLY A 34 -12.77 2.24 -7.21
CA GLY A 34 -11.65 3.01 -7.76
C GLY A 34 -11.89 3.46 -9.20
N LYS A 35 -11.53 4.69 -9.49
CA LYS A 35 -11.57 5.30 -10.84
C LYS A 35 -10.20 5.74 -11.29
N LYS A 36 -9.39 6.24 -10.39
CA LYS A 36 -8.02 6.69 -10.66
C LYS A 36 -7.07 6.20 -9.59
N ALA A 37 -6.17 5.28 -9.97
CA ALA A 37 -5.20 4.66 -9.09
C ALA A 37 -3.90 5.45 -8.99
N LEU A 38 -3.35 5.58 -7.78
CA LEU A 38 -1.93 5.84 -7.61
C LEU A 38 -1.19 4.50 -7.59
N LEU A 39 -0.41 4.22 -8.63
CA LEU A 39 0.49 3.06 -8.65
C LEU A 39 1.79 3.43 -7.94
N VAL A 40 2.07 2.75 -6.82
CA VAL A 40 3.24 2.97 -5.96
C VAL A 40 4.23 1.83 -6.18
N THR A 41 5.47 2.15 -6.56
CA THR A 41 6.52 1.18 -6.86
C THR A 41 7.91 1.81 -6.67
N ASP A 42 8.96 1.08 -7.00
CA ASP A 42 10.33 1.58 -7.08
C ASP A 42 10.84 1.66 -8.53
N LYS A 43 11.91 2.44 -8.72
CA LYS A 43 12.52 2.64 -10.05
C LYS A 43 13.06 1.34 -10.67
N GLY A 44 13.54 0.42 -9.83
CA GLY A 44 14.09 -0.86 -10.31
C GLY A 44 12.98 -1.73 -10.94
N LEU A 45 11.86 -1.90 -10.24
CA LEU A 45 10.70 -2.63 -10.79
C LEU A 45 10.09 -1.89 -11.98
N ARG A 46 10.04 -0.57 -11.94
CA ARG A 46 9.52 0.26 -13.03
C ARG A 46 10.32 0.10 -14.33
N ALA A 47 11.62 -0.15 -14.24
CA ALA A 47 12.51 -0.31 -15.39
C ALA A 47 12.43 -1.69 -16.06
N ILE A 48 11.79 -2.68 -15.43
CA ILE A 48 11.67 -4.03 -15.97
C ILE A 48 10.60 -4.05 -17.05
N LYS A 49 11.04 -4.16 -18.32
CA LYS A 49 10.13 -4.26 -19.45
C LYS A 49 9.28 -5.56 -19.34
N ASP A 50 7.99 -5.43 -19.61
CA ASP A 50 6.99 -6.51 -19.49
C ASP A 50 6.94 -7.14 -18.10
N GLY A 51 7.44 -6.41 -17.07
CA GLY A 51 7.46 -6.80 -15.68
C GLY A 51 6.11 -6.62 -14.96
N ALA A 52 6.12 -6.79 -13.65
CA ALA A 52 4.92 -6.69 -12.84
C ALA A 52 4.26 -5.31 -12.94
N VAL A 53 5.04 -4.23 -13.04
CA VAL A 53 4.51 -2.87 -13.18
C VAL A 53 3.79 -2.70 -14.52
N ASP A 54 4.40 -3.10 -15.62
CA ASP A 54 3.79 -2.97 -16.96
C ASP A 54 2.51 -3.81 -17.09
N LYS A 55 2.52 -5.03 -16.53
CA LYS A 55 1.33 -5.89 -16.47
C LYS A 55 0.22 -5.27 -15.62
N THR A 56 0.55 -4.73 -14.46
CA THR A 56 -0.43 -4.03 -13.61
C THR A 56 -1.05 -2.86 -14.36
N LEU A 57 -0.23 -2.02 -15.00
CA LEU A 57 -0.70 -0.89 -15.82
C LEU A 57 -1.62 -1.34 -16.95
N HIS A 58 -1.29 -2.44 -17.60
CA HIS A 58 -2.11 -3.03 -18.69
C HIS A 58 -3.50 -3.39 -18.16
N TYR A 59 -3.60 -4.21 -17.11
CA TYR A 59 -4.89 -4.65 -16.57
C TYR A 59 -5.71 -3.54 -15.92
N LEU A 60 -5.07 -2.54 -15.32
CA LEU A 60 -5.78 -1.35 -14.82
C LEU A 60 -6.44 -0.57 -15.96
N ARG A 61 -5.69 -0.35 -17.07
CA ARG A 61 -6.21 0.37 -18.25
C ARG A 61 -7.33 -0.40 -18.95
N GLU A 62 -7.18 -1.73 -19.11
CA GLU A 62 -8.25 -2.59 -19.64
C GLU A 62 -9.55 -2.49 -18.83
N ALA A 63 -9.44 -2.33 -17.52
CA ALA A 63 -10.56 -2.11 -16.62
C ALA A 63 -11.06 -0.64 -16.59
N GLY A 64 -10.52 0.25 -17.43
CA GLY A 64 -10.91 1.65 -17.45
C GLY A 64 -10.46 2.47 -16.23
N ILE A 65 -9.48 1.98 -15.46
CA ILE A 65 -8.89 2.71 -14.34
C ILE A 65 -7.79 3.65 -14.85
N GLU A 66 -7.94 4.93 -14.61
CA GLU A 66 -6.84 5.89 -14.85
C GLU A 66 -5.71 5.65 -13.85
N VAL A 67 -4.46 5.91 -14.27
CA VAL A 67 -3.29 5.63 -13.41
C VAL A 67 -2.32 6.80 -13.40
N ALA A 68 -2.04 7.28 -12.19
CA ALA A 68 -0.85 8.08 -11.89
C ALA A 68 0.23 7.16 -11.29
N ILE A 69 1.51 7.45 -11.54
CA ILE A 69 2.62 6.61 -11.08
C ILE A 69 3.49 7.39 -10.10
N PHE A 70 3.81 6.75 -8.99
CA PHE A 70 4.86 7.15 -8.07
C PHE A 70 5.88 6.02 -7.93
N ASP A 71 7.05 6.20 -8.51
CA ASP A 71 8.16 5.23 -8.52
C ASP A 71 9.33 5.62 -7.60
N GLY A 72 9.10 6.58 -6.73
CA GLY A 72 10.10 7.13 -5.82
C GLY A 72 10.34 6.33 -4.53
N VAL A 73 9.82 5.10 -4.41
CA VAL A 73 10.00 4.32 -3.19
C VAL A 73 11.45 3.82 -3.08
N GLU A 74 12.04 4.00 -1.91
CA GLU A 74 13.38 3.49 -1.57
C GLU A 74 13.28 2.28 -0.64
N PRO A 75 14.33 1.44 -0.59
CA PRO A 75 14.44 0.42 0.47
C PRO A 75 14.32 1.06 1.86
N ASN A 76 13.57 0.41 2.77
CA ASN A 76 13.19 0.98 4.07
C ASN A 76 12.49 2.34 3.91
N PRO A 77 11.23 2.34 3.44
CA PRO A 77 10.57 3.55 3.00
C PRO A 77 10.53 4.60 4.09
N LYS A 78 10.76 5.82 3.68
CA LYS A 78 10.89 6.98 4.55
C LYS A 78 9.59 7.80 4.58
N ASP A 79 9.41 8.59 5.62
CA ASP A 79 8.37 9.61 5.70
C ASP A 79 8.40 10.57 4.51
N THR A 80 9.59 10.89 3.98
CA THR A 80 9.76 11.71 2.76
C THR A 80 9.20 11.01 1.51
N ASN A 81 9.38 9.68 1.35
CA ASN A 81 8.78 8.96 0.23
C ASN A 81 7.24 9.01 0.30
N VAL A 82 6.70 8.90 1.52
CA VAL A 82 5.24 9.02 1.73
C VAL A 82 4.76 10.42 1.37
N ARG A 83 5.44 11.47 1.83
CA ARG A 83 5.09 12.86 1.50
C ARG A 83 5.10 13.11 0.00
N ASP A 84 6.13 12.63 -0.71
CA ASP A 84 6.25 12.83 -2.15
C ASP A 84 5.16 12.06 -2.92
N GLY A 85 4.86 10.82 -2.51
CA GLY A 85 3.75 10.03 -3.05
C GLY A 85 2.38 10.64 -2.77
N LEU A 86 2.17 11.20 -1.57
CA LEU A 86 0.95 11.92 -1.21
C LEU A 86 0.73 13.15 -2.10
N ALA A 87 1.80 13.88 -2.42
CA ALA A 87 1.72 15.03 -3.32
C ALA A 87 1.22 14.62 -4.71
N VAL A 88 1.68 13.46 -5.23
CA VAL A 88 1.16 12.90 -6.49
C VAL A 88 -0.30 12.47 -6.33
N PHE A 89 -0.64 11.72 -5.26
CA PHE A 89 -2.00 11.25 -4.99
C PHE A 89 -3.03 12.40 -5.01
N ARG A 90 -2.71 13.49 -4.31
CA ARG A 90 -3.59 14.67 -4.23
C ARG A 90 -3.64 15.46 -5.54
N ARG A 91 -2.50 15.74 -6.17
CA ARG A 91 -2.43 16.48 -7.42
C ARG A 91 -3.21 15.78 -8.54
N GLU A 92 -3.07 14.46 -8.63
CA GLU A 92 -3.73 13.65 -9.65
C GLU A 92 -5.16 13.26 -9.27
N GLN A 93 -5.63 13.62 -8.07
CA GLN A 93 -6.97 13.27 -7.56
C GLN A 93 -7.24 11.75 -7.59
N CYS A 94 -6.26 10.96 -7.18
CA CYS A 94 -6.41 9.51 -7.06
C CYS A 94 -7.37 9.16 -5.94
N ASP A 95 -8.11 8.07 -6.10
CA ASP A 95 -9.12 7.57 -5.14
C ASP A 95 -8.82 6.16 -4.63
N ILE A 96 -7.86 5.48 -5.24
CA ILE A 96 -7.40 4.14 -4.84
C ILE A 96 -5.87 4.05 -4.96
N ILE A 97 -5.26 3.22 -4.14
CA ILE A 97 -3.81 2.97 -4.17
C ILE A 97 -3.55 1.56 -4.67
N VAL A 98 -2.68 1.40 -5.64
CA VAL A 98 -2.19 0.11 -6.13
C VAL A 98 -0.70 0.04 -5.89
N THR A 99 -0.25 -0.90 -5.06
CA THR A 99 1.17 -1.05 -4.75
C THR A 99 1.75 -2.24 -5.50
N VAL A 100 2.91 -2.07 -6.15
CA VAL A 100 3.60 -3.13 -6.89
C VAL A 100 5.01 -3.29 -6.36
N GLY A 101 5.31 -4.44 -5.79
CA GLY A 101 6.65 -4.73 -5.28
C GLY A 101 6.68 -5.63 -4.05
N GLY A 102 7.71 -5.48 -3.25
CA GLY A 102 7.83 -6.13 -1.94
C GLY A 102 7.34 -5.23 -0.80
N GLY A 103 7.85 -5.44 0.42
CA GLY A 103 7.42 -4.70 1.60
C GLY A 103 7.53 -3.18 1.49
N SER A 104 8.57 -2.65 0.85
CA SER A 104 8.80 -1.20 0.79
C SER A 104 7.71 -0.44 0.01
N PRO A 105 7.33 -0.83 -1.22
CA PRO A 105 6.18 -0.24 -1.90
C PRO A 105 4.86 -0.41 -1.15
N HIS A 106 4.63 -1.56 -0.50
CA HIS A 106 3.41 -1.78 0.28
C HIS A 106 3.34 -0.87 1.49
N ASP A 107 4.39 -0.79 2.28
CA ASP A 107 4.44 0.09 3.46
C ASP A 107 4.36 1.57 3.07
N CYS A 108 5.02 1.97 1.98
CA CYS A 108 4.89 3.34 1.46
C CYS A 108 3.45 3.66 1.02
N GLY A 109 2.80 2.75 0.30
CA GLY A 109 1.41 2.92 -0.13
C GLY A 109 0.43 3.04 1.05
N LYS A 110 0.61 2.22 2.09
CA LYS A 110 -0.14 2.35 3.35
C LYS A 110 0.10 3.71 4.00
N GLY A 111 1.36 4.15 4.10
CA GLY A 111 1.71 5.46 4.62
C GLY A 111 1.05 6.60 3.85
N ILE A 112 1.00 6.51 2.50
CA ILE A 112 0.30 7.48 1.66
C ILE A 112 -1.20 7.50 1.99
N GLY A 113 -1.83 6.32 2.13
CA GLY A 113 -3.24 6.19 2.52
C GLY A 113 -3.53 6.84 3.87
N ILE A 114 -2.67 6.62 4.87
CA ILE A 114 -2.76 7.27 6.19
C ILE A 114 -2.66 8.78 6.04
N ALA A 115 -1.62 9.28 5.39
CA ALA A 115 -1.39 10.71 5.22
C ALA A 115 -2.45 11.42 4.35
N ALA A 116 -3.19 10.67 3.52
CA ALA A 116 -4.30 11.21 2.74
C ALA A 116 -5.53 11.54 3.60
N THR A 117 -5.72 10.86 4.73
CA THR A 117 -6.94 10.93 5.56
C THR A 117 -6.69 11.39 6.99
N HIS A 118 -5.43 11.51 7.39
CA HIS A 118 -5.03 11.95 8.72
C HIS A 118 -4.05 13.13 8.61
N GLU A 119 -4.20 14.11 9.48
CA GLU A 119 -3.39 15.33 9.48
C GLU A 119 -2.11 15.17 10.33
N GLY A 120 -1.10 16.00 10.04
CA GLY A 120 0.14 16.08 10.79
C GLY A 120 1.18 15.04 10.40
N ASP A 121 2.14 14.81 11.31
CA ASP A 121 3.25 13.89 11.07
C ASP A 121 2.80 12.43 11.26
N LEU A 122 3.22 11.55 10.36
CA LEU A 122 2.93 10.12 10.46
C LEU A 122 3.45 9.48 11.75
N TYR A 123 4.54 10.00 12.31
CA TYR A 123 5.12 9.48 13.54
C TYR A 123 4.16 9.57 14.75
N GLN A 124 3.26 10.54 14.78
CA GLN A 124 2.25 10.65 15.84
C GLN A 124 1.26 9.49 15.87
N TYR A 125 1.13 8.75 14.77
CA TYR A 125 0.29 7.57 14.64
C TYR A 125 1.04 6.25 14.93
N ALA A 126 2.32 6.32 15.35
CA ALA A 126 3.07 5.14 15.74
C ALA A 126 2.37 4.41 16.90
N GLY A 127 2.23 3.09 16.78
CA GLY A 127 1.54 2.28 17.78
C GLY A 127 0.43 1.42 17.18
N ILE A 128 -0.48 0.96 18.05
CA ILE A 128 -1.55 0.02 17.70
C ILE A 128 -2.90 0.73 17.75
N GLU A 129 -3.66 0.63 16.66
CA GLU A 129 -5.02 1.18 16.48
C GLU A 129 -5.12 2.69 16.77
N THR A 130 -4.14 3.44 16.30
CA THR A 130 -4.08 4.91 16.46
C THR A 130 -4.84 5.67 15.36
N LEU A 131 -5.21 4.98 14.27
CA LEU A 131 -5.93 5.58 13.14
C LEU A 131 -7.43 5.67 13.42
N THR A 132 -8.03 6.81 13.10
CA THR A 132 -9.47 7.07 13.33
C THR A 132 -10.29 7.06 12.04
N ASN A 133 -9.71 7.53 10.93
CA ASN A 133 -10.42 7.68 9.67
C ASN A 133 -10.21 6.44 8.77
N PRO A 134 -11.19 6.10 7.90
CA PRO A 134 -10.98 5.10 6.86
C PRO A 134 -9.92 5.58 5.87
N LEU A 135 -9.13 4.65 5.34
CA LEU A 135 -8.13 4.92 4.31
C LEU A 135 -8.74 4.72 2.92
N PRO A 136 -8.14 5.33 1.87
CA PRO A 136 -8.41 4.92 0.49
C PRO A 136 -8.20 3.42 0.34
N PRO A 137 -8.98 2.70 -0.48
CA PRO A 137 -8.75 1.29 -0.73
C PRO A 137 -7.34 1.03 -1.26
N ILE A 138 -6.76 -0.11 -0.88
CA ILE A 138 -5.42 -0.52 -1.31
C ILE A 138 -5.50 -1.89 -1.96
N VAL A 139 -4.91 -2.03 -3.15
CA VAL A 139 -4.69 -3.31 -3.82
C VAL A 139 -3.20 -3.56 -3.91
N ALA A 140 -2.72 -4.67 -3.35
CA ALA A 140 -1.31 -5.01 -3.31
C ALA A 140 -0.96 -6.09 -4.34
N VAL A 141 -0.02 -5.78 -5.23
CA VAL A 141 0.59 -6.71 -6.18
C VAL A 141 1.98 -7.08 -5.67
N ASN A 142 2.07 -8.20 -4.96
CA ASN A 142 3.31 -8.62 -4.34
C ASN A 142 4.26 -9.31 -5.32
N THR A 143 5.53 -8.95 -5.29
CA THR A 143 6.59 -9.54 -6.13
C THR A 143 7.61 -10.34 -5.33
N THR A 144 7.51 -10.36 -4.00
CA THR A 144 8.54 -10.93 -3.12
C THR A 144 7.90 -11.66 -1.93
N ALA A 145 8.15 -12.94 -1.78
CA ALA A 145 7.81 -13.67 -0.56
C ALA A 145 8.79 -13.27 0.56
N GLY A 146 8.30 -12.54 1.58
CA GLY A 146 9.19 -12.05 2.63
C GLY A 146 8.44 -11.35 3.76
N THR A 147 8.17 -10.06 3.63
CA THR A 147 7.64 -9.23 4.72
C THR A 147 6.17 -9.50 5.05
N ALA A 148 5.43 -10.08 4.13
CA ALA A 148 3.98 -10.24 4.20
C ALA A 148 3.21 -8.91 4.37
N SER A 149 3.80 -7.78 3.96
CA SER A 149 3.13 -6.48 4.07
C SER A 149 1.84 -6.42 3.25
N GLU A 150 1.74 -7.19 2.17
CA GLU A 150 0.55 -7.33 1.33
C GLU A 150 -0.66 -7.95 2.05
N VAL A 151 -0.46 -8.61 3.19
CA VAL A 151 -1.53 -9.29 3.95
C VAL A 151 -1.55 -8.91 5.43
N THR A 152 -0.72 -7.94 5.85
CA THR A 152 -0.65 -7.54 7.26
C THR A 152 -1.13 -6.12 7.48
N ARG A 153 -1.51 -5.82 8.72
CA ARG A 153 -1.96 -4.50 9.17
C ARG A 153 -0.83 -3.56 9.58
N HIS A 154 0.43 -3.98 9.38
CA HIS A 154 1.60 -3.20 9.73
C HIS A 154 2.01 -2.26 8.60
N CYS A 155 2.40 -1.05 8.95
CA CYS A 155 3.05 -0.07 8.08
C CYS A 155 4.35 0.35 8.75
N VAL A 156 5.49 -0.05 8.18
CA VAL A 156 6.82 0.20 8.75
C VAL A 156 7.51 1.28 7.94
N LEU A 157 7.78 2.41 8.58
CA LEU A 157 8.40 3.57 7.96
C LEU A 157 9.63 4.01 8.75
N THR A 158 10.51 4.76 8.10
CA THR A 158 11.68 5.37 8.73
C THR A 158 11.46 6.88 8.85
N ASN A 159 11.54 7.40 10.06
CA ASN A 159 11.55 8.85 10.30
C ASN A 159 12.93 9.38 9.90
N THR A 160 12.97 10.36 8.99
CA THR A 160 14.23 10.89 8.44
C THR A 160 14.98 11.81 9.41
N GLU A 161 14.28 12.45 10.33
CA GLU A 161 14.88 13.33 11.35
C GLU A 161 15.58 12.52 12.43
N THR A 162 14.86 11.54 13.01
CA THR A 162 15.39 10.71 14.09
C THR A 162 16.19 9.51 13.62
N LYS A 163 16.09 9.15 12.33
CA LYS A 163 16.66 7.94 11.70
C LYS A 163 16.18 6.63 12.36
N VAL A 164 15.02 6.66 13.00
CA VAL A 164 14.41 5.51 13.69
C VAL A 164 13.25 4.98 12.87
N LYS A 165 13.13 3.66 12.79
CA LYS A 165 11.94 3.00 12.24
C LYS A 165 10.80 3.07 13.25
N PHE A 166 9.60 3.34 12.74
CA PHE A 166 8.38 3.27 13.51
C PHE A 166 7.33 2.44 12.77
N VAL A 167 6.37 1.94 13.52
CA VAL A 167 5.33 1.06 13.00
C VAL A 167 3.96 1.60 13.37
N ILE A 168 3.09 1.68 12.38
CA ILE A 168 1.67 1.97 12.56
C ILE A 168 0.91 0.66 12.31
N VAL A 169 0.18 0.19 13.31
CA VAL A 169 -0.56 -1.07 13.26
C VAL A 169 -2.05 -0.79 13.34
N SER A 170 -2.76 -1.01 12.26
CA SER A 170 -4.22 -0.80 12.26
C SER A 170 -4.91 -1.70 11.24
N TRP A 171 -6.12 -2.14 11.57
CA TRP A 171 -7.01 -2.85 10.63
C TRP A 171 -7.26 -2.04 9.35
N ARG A 172 -7.16 -0.72 9.44
CA ARG A 172 -7.33 0.19 8.30
C ARG A 172 -6.19 0.12 7.28
N ASN A 173 -5.03 -0.44 7.68
CA ASN A 173 -3.85 -0.61 6.81
C ASN A 173 -3.90 -1.90 5.97
N LEU A 174 -4.91 -2.74 6.11
CA LEU A 174 -5.00 -3.97 5.33
C LEU A 174 -5.29 -3.65 3.86
N PRO A 175 -4.45 -4.16 2.92
CA PRO A 175 -4.70 -4.04 1.48
C PRO A 175 -5.91 -4.84 1.04
#